data_d94ae01629f5a34aba0d42d8b60dd372
#
_entry.id   d94ae01629f5a34aba0d42d8b60dd372
#
_cell.length_a   1.000
_cell.length_b   1.000
_cell.length_c   1.000
_cell.angle_alpha   90.00
_cell.angle_beta   90.00
_cell.angle_gamma   90.00
#
_symmetry.space_group_name_H-M   'P 1'
#
loop_
_entity.id
_entity.type
_entity.pdbx_description
1 polymer ?
#
loop_
_entity_poly.entity_id
_entity_poly.type
_entity_poly.pdbx_seq_one_letter_code
_entity_poly.pdbx_strand_id
1 'polypeptide(L)'
;DKNKKLVITNSSFDAKTPTLLGRYHHDSQFYLIKCKMSKNVLDGNIHYAYSDKVLDPCPWGLRTYYYGCTREGGHSGWLNDNLKEAENAPEFYGVTAKWTFNGKWDPEQRIRDLWNVLAY
;
A
#
# COMPACT_ATOMS: atom_id res chain seq x y z
N ASP A 1 3.36 -12.35 7.23
CA ASP A 1 2.40 -13.31 6.73
C ASP A 1 2.14 -13.06 5.25
N LYS A 2 2.26 -14.11 4.46
CA LYS A 2 2.10 -14.07 3.00
C LYS A 2 0.74 -13.52 2.55
N ASN A 3 -0.29 -13.70 3.36
CA ASN A 3 -1.65 -13.34 2.99
C ASN A 3 -2.12 -11.99 3.54
N LYS A 4 -1.32 -11.34 4.36
CA LYS A 4 -1.68 -10.03 4.94
C LYS A 4 -1.19 -8.90 4.05
N LYS A 5 -2.06 -7.92 3.85
CA LYS A 5 -1.80 -6.77 2.99
C LYS A 5 -2.13 -5.49 3.74
N LEU A 6 -1.32 -4.46 3.57
CA LEU A 6 -1.67 -3.09 3.92
C LEU A 6 -1.96 -2.34 2.63
N VAL A 7 -3.16 -1.80 2.52
CA VAL A 7 -3.61 -1.11 1.32
C VAL A 7 -3.99 0.32 1.67
N ILE A 8 -3.42 1.28 0.93
CA ILE A 8 -3.73 2.70 1.08
C ILE A 8 -4.10 3.23 -0.30
N THR A 9 -5.25 3.85 -0.41
CA THR A 9 -5.74 4.38 -1.68
C THR A 9 -6.07 5.85 -1.58
N ASN A 10 -5.84 6.60 -2.66
CA ASN A 10 -6.25 7.99 -2.82
C ASN A 10 -5.87 8.88 -1.63
N SER A 11 -4.67 8.69 -1.10
CA SER A 11 -4.18 9.35 0.11
C SER A 11 -2.99 10.23 -0.19
N SER A 12 -2.75 11.19 0.71
CA SER A 12 -1.59 12.07 0.65
C SER A 12 -0.72 11.88 1.87
N PHE A 13 0.59 11.91 1.67
CA PHE A 13 1.58 11.78 2.72
C PHE A 13 2.40 13.06 2.80
N ASP A 14 2.48 13.63 3.98
CA ASP A 14 3.28 14.83 4.24
C ASP A 14 3.94 14.72 5.60
N ALA A 15 4.97 15.52 5.80
CA ALA A 15 5.69 15.60 7.07
C ALA A 15 6.29 16.99 7.23
N LYS A 16 6.52 17.41 8.47
CA LYS A 16 7.14 18.71 8.77
C LYS A 16 8.62 18.74 8.43
N THR A 17 9.28 17.59 8.49
CA THR A 17 10.71 17.44 8.19
C THR A 17 10.89 16.23 7.30
N PRO A 18 12.04 16.09 6.61
CA PRO A 18 12.30 14.92 5.78
C PRO A 18 12.12 13.62 6.56
N THR A 19 11.24 12.76 6.09
CA THR A 19 10.80 11.55 6.79
C THR A 19 10.72 10.38 5.82
N LEU A 20 11.14 9.21 6.25
CA LEU A 20 10.98 7.96 5.49
C LEU A 20 9.50 7.65 5.28
N LEU A 21 9.15 7.10 4.13
CA LEU A 21 7.78 6.64 3.86
C LEU A 21 7.35 5.58 4.85
N GLY A 22 8.23 4.64 5.19
CA GLY A 22 7.92 3.61 6.17
C GLY A 22 9.07 2.64 6.40
N ARG A 23 8.85 1.74 7.36
CA ARG A 23 9.78 0.68 7.74
C ARG A 23 9.04 -0.65 7.90
N TYR A 24 9.76 -1.74 7.77
CA TYR A 24 9.21 -3.06 8.06
C TYR A 24 10.24 -3.94 8.80
N HIS A 25 9.75 -4.86 9.63
CA HIS A 25 10.56 -5.82 10.38
C HIS A 25 10.36 -7.26 9.91
N HIS A 26 9.16 -7.56 9.41
CA HIS A 26 8.74 -8.89 8.98
C HIS A 26 8.31 -8.85 7.52
N ASP A 27 8.08 -10.02 6.92
CA ASP A 27 7.53 -10.09 5.59
C ASP A 27 6.25 -9.26 5.49
N SER A 28 6.21 -8.35 4.54
CA SER A 28 5.12 -7.37 4.44
C SER A 28 4.74 -7.14 2.99
N GLN A 29 3.45 -6.90 2.77
CA GLN A 29 2.91 -6.48 1.49
C GLN A 29 2.26 -5.12 1.65
N PHE A 30 2.69 -4.17 0.84
CA PHE A 30 2.14 -2.81 0.83
C PHE A 30 1.64 -2.48 -0.57
N TYR A 31 0.43 -1.97 -0.63
CA TYR A 31 -0.21 -1.53 -1.86
C TYR A 31 -0.61 -0.06 -1.72
N LEU A 32 -0.02 0.79 -2.52
CA LEU A 32 -0.33 2.22 -2.52
C LEU A 32 -0.89 2.59 -3.90
N ILE A 33 -2.15 2.98 -3.91
CA ILE A 33 -2.89 3.25 -5.15
C ILE A 33 -3.29 4.72 -5.19
N LYS A 34 -2.82 5.44 -6.19
CA LYS A 34 -3.13 6.86 -6.40
C LYS A 34 -2.83 7.70 -5.16
N CYS A 35 -1.66 7.49 -4.57
CA CYS A 35 -1.17 8.27 -3.44
C CYS A 35 -0.22 9.36 -3.89
N LYS A 36 -0.23 10.47 -3.17
CA LYS A 36 0.64 11.61 -3.42
C LYS A 36 1.56 11.83 -2.23
N MET A 37 2.85 11.94 -2.49
CA MET A 37 3.85 12.22 -1.47
C MET A 37 4.38 13.65 -1.63
N SER A 38 4.50 14.38 -0.52
CA SER A 38 5.16 15.67 -0.51
C SER A 38 6.68 15.51 -0.66
N LYS A 39 7.36 16.62 -0.88
CA LYS A 39 8.83 16.66 -0.93
C LYS A 39 9.48 16.25 0.39
N ASN A 40 8.75 16.31 1.50
CA ASN A 40 9.24 15.92 2.82
C ASN A 40 9.18 14.41 3.06
N VAL A 41 8.54 13.66 2.18
CA VAL A 41 8.73 12.21 2.12
C VAL A 41 10.01 11.94 1.35
N LEU A 42 10.98 11.30 1.96
CA LEU A 42 12.27 11.03 1.33
C LEU A 42 12.11 10.25 0.03
N ASP A 43 13.01 10.49 -0.92
CA ASP A 43 13.01 9.81 -2.21
C ASP A 43 13.56 8.39 -2.06
N GLY A 44 12.73 7.50 -1.53
CA GLY A 44 13.12 6.12 -1.31
C GLY A 44 11.95 5.25 -0.85
N ASN A 45 12.02 3.98 -1.19
CA ASN A 45 11.02 2.99 -0.83
C ASN A 45 10.99 2.73 0.69
N ILE A 46 9.99 2.00 1.14
CA ILE A 46 9.89 1.51 2.51
C ILE A 46 11.15 0.71 2.85
N HIS A 47 11.74 0.98 4.00
CA HIS A 47 13.01 0.42 4.40
C HIS A 47 12.87 -0.76 5.36
N TYR A 48 13.78 -1.74 5.21
CA TYR A 48 13.95 -2.77 6.22
C TYR A 48 14.51 -2.15 7.51
N ALA A 49 13.80 -2.34 8.61
CA ALA A 49 14.25 -1.90 9.92
C ALA A 49 15.08 -3.00 10.57
N TYR A 50 16.39 -2.93 10.35
CA TYR A 50 17.33 -3.90 10.89
C TYR A 50 17.44 -3.77 12.42
N SER A 51 17.41 -4.90 13.12
CA SER A 51 17.65 -4.98 14.55
C SER A 51 18.67 -6.07 14.83
N ASP A 52 19.74 -5.71 15.52
CA ASP A 52 20.78 -6.67 15.91
C ASP A 52 20.26 -7.80 16.83
N LYS A 53 19.10 -7.61 17.41
CA LYS A 53 18.53 -8.56 18.37
C LYS A 53 17.58 -9.57 17.77
N VAL A 54 17.18 -9.39 16.53
CA VAL A 54 16.19 -10.26 15.90
C VAL A 54 16.67 -10.65 14.52
N LEU A 55 17.13 -11.87 14.40
CA LEU A 55 17.36 -12.53 13.13
C LEU A 55 16.06 -13.17 12.69
N ASP A 56 15.06 -12.34 12.40
CA ASP A 56 13.81 -12.84 11.89
C ASP A 56 13.95 -13.01 10.38
N PRO A 57 13.93 -14.24 9.86
CA PRO A 57 14.01 -14.42 8.42
C PRO A 57 12.79 -13.79 7.77
N CYS A 58 13.03 -12.95 6.76
CA CYS A 58 12.00 -12.44 5.89
C CYS A 58 12.07 -13.21 4.57
N PRO A 59 11.55 -14.45 4.49
CA PRO A 59 11.72 -15.30 3.31
C PRO A 59 11.11 -14.72 2.05
N TRP A 60 10.09 -13.86 2.20
CA TRP A 60 9.49 -13.14 1.07
C TRP A 60 9.91 -11.68 1.03
N GLY A 61 10.53 -11.17 2.07
CA GLY A 61 11.00 -9.80 2.16
C GLY A 61 9.92 -8.75 2.09
N LEU A 62 10.31 -7.58 1.64
CA LEU A 62 9.39 -6.48 1.37
C LEU A 62 8.81 -6.64 -0.03
N ARG A 63 7.49 -6.58 -0.10
CA ARG A 63 6.77 -6.50 -1.37
C ARG A 63 5.93 -5.24 -1.38
N THR A 64 6.37 -4.24 -2.14
CA THR A 64 5.66 -2.98 -2.32
C THR A 64 5.16 -2.85 -3.73
N TYR A 65 3.91 -2.47 -3.84
CA TYR A 65 3.25 -2.31 -5.13
C TYR A 65 2.60 -0.94 -5.21
N TYR A 66 2.85 -0.26 -6.30
CA TYR A 66 2.42 1.11 -6.52
C TYR A 66 1.61 1.21 -7.82
N TYR A 67 0.62 2.07 -7.82
CA TYR A 67 -0.11 2.44 -9.03
C TYR A 67 -0.57 3.89 -8.94
N GLY A 68 -0.25 4.69 -9.95
CA GLY A 68 -0.68 6.07 -10.04
C GLY A 68 -0.16 6.96 -8.90
N CYS A 69 0.95 6.59 -8.26
CA CYS A 69 1.53 7.37 -7.18
C CYS A 69 2.50 8.42 -7.71
N THR A 70 2.55 9.55 -7.03
CA THR A 70 3.45 10.65 -7.38
C THR A 70 4.16 11.17 -6.14
N ARG A 71 5.32 11.79 -6.35
CA ARG A 71 6.06 12.49 -5.32
C ARG A 71 6.42 13.88 -5.82
N GLU A 72 6.19 14.88 -5.01
CA GLU A 72 6.61 16.26 -5.29
C GLU A 72 8.13 16.31 -5.42
N GLY A 73 8.61 16.85 -6.54
CA GLY A 73 10.05 16.86 -6.86
C GLY A 73 10.54 15.62 -7.60
N GLY A 74 9.67 14.66 -7.90
CA GLY A 74 10.01 13.45 -8.63
C GLY A 74 10.53 12.33 -7.73
N HIS A 75 11.01 11.24 -8.34
CA HIS A 75 11.56 10.09 -7.61
C HIS A 75 12.62 9.37 -8.46
N SER A 76 13.42 8.55 -7.80
CA SER A 76 14.53 7.82 -8.44
C SER A 76 14.11 6.47 -9.07
N GLY A 77 12.81 6.27 -9.32
CA GLY A 77 12.29 5.07 -10.00
C GLY A 77 11.60 4.07 -9.07
N TRP A 78 11.70 4.20 -7.75
CA TRP A 78 11.09 3.27 -6.79
C TRP A 78 9.56 3.36 -6.77
N LEU A 79 8.99 4.47 -7.24
CA LEU A 79 7.55 4.75 -7.19
C LEU A 79 6.82 4.44 -8.51
N ASN A 80 7.51 3.83 -9.46
CA ASN A 80 6.91 3.45 -10.74
C ASN A 80 5.80 2.41 -10.55
N ASP A 81 4.81 2.45 -11.42
CA ASP A 81 3.71 1.48 -11.41
C ASP A 81 4.25 0.06 -11.51
N ASN A 82 3.91 -0.78 -10.54
CA ASN A 82 4.30 -2.19 -10.53
C ASN A 82 3.21 -3.10 -9.94
N LEU A 83 1.98 -2.63 -9.87
CA LEU A 83 0.87 -3.43 -9.32
C LEU A 83 0.74 -4.78 -10.03
N LYS A 84 1.03 -4.84 -11.32
CA LYS A 84 0.94 -6.07 -12.11
C LYS A 84 1.90 -7.17 -11.65
N GLU A 85 2.94 -6.83 -10.91
CA GLU A 85 3.91 -7.79 -10.38
C GLU A 85 3.40 -8.52 -9.14
N ALA A 86 2.32 -8.04 -8.54
CA ALA A 86 1.76 -8.69 -7.36
C ALA A 86 1.10 -10.02 -7.69
N GLU A 87 1.22 -10.97 -6.78
CA GLU A 87 0.52 -12.24 -6.89
C GLU A 87 -1.00 -12.02 -6.88
N ASN A 88 -1.69 -12.55 -7.88
CA ASN A 88 -3.13 -12.35 -8.06
C ASN A 88 -3.53 -10.87 -8.15
N ALA A 89 -2.71 -10.08 -8.81
CA ALA A 89 -2.93 -8.64 -8.94
C ALA A 89 -4.23 -8.33 -9.67
N PRO A 90 -5.14 -7.57 -9.04
CA PRO A 90 -6.30 -7.04 -9.74
C PRO A 90 -5.91 -5.82 -10.58
N GLU A 91 -6.80 -5.36 -11.43
CA GLU A 91 -6.69 -3.98 -11.92
C GLU A 91 -6.81 -3.01 -10.74
N PHE A 92 -6.29 -1.78 -10.89
CA PHE A 92 -6.25 -0.84 -9.77
C PHE A 92 -7.63 -0.61 -9.11
N TYR A 93 -8.70 -0.63 -9.89
CA TYR A 93 -10.06 -0.43 -9.40
C TYR A 93 -10.59 -1.65 -8.63
N GLY A 94 -9.94 -2.79 -8.74
CA GLY A 94 -10.24 -4.00 -7.98
C GLY A 94 -9.53 -4.10 -6.64
N VAL A 95 -8.67 -3.11 -6.31
CA VAL A 95 -8.01 -3.03 -5.01
C VAL A 95 -8.98 -2.44 -4.00
N THR A 96 -9.86 -3.29 -3.49
CA THR A 96 -10.94 -2.95 -2.58
C THR A 96 -10.70 -3.60 -1.22
N ALA A 97 -11.52 -3.24 -0.23
CA ALA A 97 -11.46 -3.91 1.07
C ALA A 97 -11.74 -5.41 0.94
N LYS A 98 -12.70 -5.80 0.09
CA LYS A 98 -12.99 -7.22 -0.17
C LYS A 98 -11.76 -7.97 -0.65
N TRP A 99 -11.06 -7.43 -1.64
CA TRP A 99 -9.82 -8.02 -2.14
C TRP A 99 -8.73 -8.05 -1.06
N THR A 100 -8.56 -6.94 -0.35
CA THR A 100 -7.55 -6.80 0.70
C THR A 100 -7.69 -7.86 1.79
N PHE A 101 -8.93 -8.15 2.18
CA PHE A 101 -9.25 -9.10 3.24
C PHE A 101 -9.68 -10.47 2.71
N ASN A 102 -9.31 -10.79 1.48
CA ASN A 102 -9.53 -12.09 0.85
C ASN A 102 -11.00 -12.53 0.85
N GLY A 103 -11.90 -11.57 0.63
CA GLY A 103 -13.35 -11.81 0.57
C GLY A 103 -14.06 -11.88 1.92
N LYS A 104 -13.31 -11.80 3.03
CA LYS A 104 -13.88 -11.94 4.38
C LYS A 104 -14.59 -10.69 4.87
N TRP A 105 -14.36 -9.56 4.24
CA TRP A 105 -14.96 -8.29 4.62
C TRP A 105 -15.19 -7.42 3.39
N ASP A 106 -16.41 -6.96 3.19
CA ASP A 106 -16.78 -6.13 2.05
C ASP A 106 -17.65 -4.94 2.51
N PRO A 107 -17.04 -3.89 3.09
CA PRO A 107 -17.79 -2.72 3.54
C PRO A 107 -18.40 -1.94 2.38
N GLU A 108 -17.80 -1.96 1.19
CA GLU A 108 -18.33 -1.28 0.01
C GLU A 108 -19.67 -1.89 -0.42
N GLN A 109 -19.81 -3.21 -0.34
CA GLN A 109 -21.09 -3.87 -0.63
C GLN A 109 -22.16 -3.46 0.38
N ARG A 110 -21.81 -3.34 1.63
CA ARG A 110 -22.76 -2.90 2.67
C ARG A 110 -23.25 -1.48 2.42
N ILE A 111 -22.39 -0.59 1.96
CA ILE A 111 -22.76 0.77 1.57
C ILE A 111 -23.70 0.75 0.38
N ARG A 112 -23.42 -0.06 -0.65
CA ARG A 112 -24.30 -0.24 -1.81
C ARG A 112 -25.69 -0.76 -1.40
N ASP A 113 -25.75 -1.73 -0.51
CA ASP A 113 -26.99 -2.29 0.00
C ASP A 113 -27.82 -1.22 0.72
N LEU A 114 -27.16 -0.39 1.53
CA LEU A 114 -27.82 0.72 2.23
C LEU A 114 -28.37 1.76 1.24
N TRP A 115 -27.61 2.12 0.20
CA TRP A 115 -28.08 3.01 -0.85
C TRP A 115 -29.31 2.47 -1.56
N ASN A 116 -29.34 1.18 -1.87
CA ASN A 116 -30.49 0.54 -2.50
C ASN A 116 -31.74 0.61 -1.63
N VAL A 117 -31.59 0.46 -0.32
CA VAL A 117 -32.70 0.60 0.63
C VAL A 117 -33.21 2.04 0.68
N LEU A 118 -32.30 3.02 0.70
CA LEU A 118 -32.67 4.44 0.80
C LEU A 118 -33.22 5.03 -0.51
N ALA A 119 -32.94 4.39 -1.64
CA ALA A 119 -33.40 4.85 -2.96
C ALA A 119 -34.87 4.50 -3.25
N TYR A 120 -35.50 3.70 -2.43
CA TYR A 120 -36.92 3.29 -2.61
C TYR A 120 -37.86 4.07 -1.67
#